data_9a98da5b795320180708d2c8c1f7efae
#
_entry.id   9a98da5b795320180708d2c8c1f7efae
#
_cell.length_a   1.000
_cell.length_b   1.000
_cell.length_c   1.000
_cell.angle_alpha   90.00
_cell.angle_beta   90.00
_cell.angle_gamma   90.00
#
_symmetry.space_group_name_H-M   'P 1'
#
loop_
_entity.id
_entity.type
_entity.pdbx_description
1 polymer ?
#
loop_
_entity_poly.entity_id
_entity_poly.type
_entity_poly.pdbx_seq_one_letter_code
_entity_poly.pdbx_strand_id
1 'polypeptide(L)'
;EMLRSLVGSEMCIRDRLISALKEELNIPVNLHTHDSTGNGVSTLLMASEAGLDIADCAIGSMSSMTSNPCMNSLVEALKGTERDTGLNPDELTELSQYYARIRPIYKQFESGMDAPNTEIYKYEIPGGQYSNLLAQVKEMGAAEDFEEIKGLYKDANQLLGNIVKVTPSSKVVGDFAIFMFKNGLTKENILEV
;
A
#
# COMPACT_ATOMS: atom_id res chain seq x y z
N GLU A 1 -7.50 -20.56 0.56
CA GLU A 1 -6.47 -20.51 1.61
C GLU A 1 -5.27 -19.64 1.21
N MET A 2 -4.78 -19.72 -0.03
CA MET A 2 -3.64 -18.94 -0.53
C MET A 2 -3.89 -17.42 -0.52
N LEU A 3 -5.10 -16.96 -0.87
CA LEU A 3 -5.47 -15.54 -0.87
C LEU A 3 -5.62 -14.93 0.54
N ARG A 4 -5.94 -15.71 1.55
CA ARG A 4 -5.99 -15.25 2.96
C ARG A 4 -4.59 -15.00 3.55
N SER A 5 -3.56 -15.68 3.05
CA SER A 5 -2.19 -15.48 3.50
C SER A 5 -1.52 -14.26 2.87
N LEU A 6 -2.06 -13.72 1.76
CA LEU A 6 -1.52 -12.53 1.09
C LEU A 6 -1.74 -11.23 1.88
N VAL A 7 -2.72 -11.21 2.78
CA VAL A 7 -2.97 -10.06 3.67
C VAL A 7 -2.11 -10.13 4.95
N GLY A 8 -1.50 -11.27 5.24
CA GLY A 8 -0.88 -11.56 6.53
C GLY A 8 0.63 -11.35 6.65
N SER A 9 1.39 -11.27 5.57
CA SER A 9 2.80 -10.88 5.65
C SER A 9 3.35 -10.56 4.26
N GLU A 10 3.89 -9.37 4.11
CA GLU A 10 4.74 -8.98 2.98
C GLU A 10 5.88 -9.99 2.75
N MET A 11 6.31 -10.70 3.79
CA MET A 11 7.32 -11.76 3.72
C MET A 11 6.88 -12.99 2.94
N CYS A 12 5.61 -13.37 2.97
CA CYS A 12 5.10 -14.51 2.20
C CYS A 12 4.93 -14.20 0.71
N ILE A 13 4.78 -12.93 0.34
CA ILE A 13 4.75 -12.50 -1.07
C ILE A 13 6.13 -12.74 -1.70
N ARG A 14 7.21 -12.53 -0.95
CA ARG A 14 8.59 -12.57 -1.44
C ARG A 14 9.01 -13.94 -1.97
N ASP A 15 8.96 -14.95 -1.09
CA ASP A 15 9.60 -16.24 -1.36
C ASP A 15 8.69 -17.21 -2.11
N ARG A 16 7.37 -17.06 -1.94
CA ARG A 16 6.40 -18.02 -2.46
C ARG A 16 5.66 -17.54 -3.70
N LEU A 17 5.12 -16.30 -3.65
CA LEU A 17 4.31 -15.82 -4.78
C LEU A 17 5.16 -15.55 -6.01
N ILE A 18 6.26 -14.77 -5.86
CA ILE A 18 7.12 -14.44 -7.02
C ILE A 18 7.77 -15.70 -7.58
N SER A 19 8.33 -16.56 -6.73
CA SER A 19 8.91 -17.84 -7.19
C SER A 19 7.87 -18.70 -7.90
N ALA A 20 6.67 -18.88 -7.32
CA ALA A 20 5.61 -19.67 -7.93
C ALA A 20 5.13 -19.06 -9.28
N LEU A 21 5.00 -17.72 -9.36
CA LEU A 21 4.66 -17.07 -10.63
C LEU A 21 5.74 -17.27 -11.69
N LYS A 22 7.02 -17.19 -11.30
CA LYS A 22 8.14 -17.38 -12.22
C LYS A 22 8.30 -18.84 -12.66
N GLU A 23 7.89 -19.80 -11.86
CA GLU A 23 7.84 -21.23 -12.23
C GLU A 23 6.71 -21.52 -13.24
N GLU A 24 5.56 -20.89 -13.08
CA GLU A 24 4.36 -21.19 -13.88
C GLU A 24 4.21 -20.28 -15.13
N LEU A 25 4.77 -19.06 -15.09
CA LEU A 25 4.57 -18.06 -16.13
C LEU A 25 5.86 -17.75 -16.88
N ASN A 26 5.78 -17.72 -18.21
CA ASN A 26 6.87 -17.29 -19.10
C ASN A 26 6.67 -15.86 -19.60
N ILE A 27 6.27 -14.96 -18.69
CA ILE A 27 6.09 -13.52 -18.94
C ILE A 27 6.77 -12.73 -17.85
N PRO A 28 7.13 -11.45 -18.07
CA PRO A 28 7.63 -10.57 -17.03
C PRO A 28 6.62 -10.40 -15.90
N VAL A 29 7.09 -10.47 -14.65
CA VAL A 29 6.30 -10.25 -13.44
C VAL A 29 6.63 -8.86 -12.89
N ASN A 30 5.61 -8.02 -12.72
CA ASN A 30 5.73 -6.71 -12.09
C ASN A 30 5.12 -6.74 -10.68
N LEU A 31 5.87 -6.29 -9.70
CA LEU A 31 5.38 -6.12 -8.33
C LEU A 31 5.07 -4.65 -8.04
N HIS A 32 3.79 -4.38 -7.77
CA HIS A 32 3.30 -3.09 -7.29
C HIS A 32 2.91 -3.21 -5.82
N THR A 33 3.46 -2.35 -4.96
CA THR A 33 3.14 -2.31 -3.53
C THR A 33 3.23 -0.90 -2.97
N HIS A 34 2.50 -0.64 -1.87
CA HIS A 34 2.61 0.57 -1.08
C HIS A 34 3.52 0.32 0.13
N ASP A 35 4.17 1.38 0.62
CA ASP A 35 5.16 1.29 1.70
C ASP A 35 4.62 1.78 3.06
N SER A 36 3.33 1.53 3.32
CA SER A 36 2.67 1.99 4.56
C SER A 36 3.30 1.42 5.83
N THR A 37 3.95 0.25 5.73
CA THR A 37 4.62 -0.42 6.85
C THR A 37 6.10 -0.07 6.98
N GLY A 38 6.70 0.58 5.98
CA GLY A 38 8.14 0.84 5.91
C GLY A 38 8.98 -0.38 5.50
N ASN A 39 8.33 -1.50 5.13
CA ASN A 39 9.02 -2.72 4.70
C ASN A 39 9.17 -2.83 3.17
N GLY A 40 8.73 -1.83 2.42
CA GLY A 40 8.61 -1.90 0.97
C GLY A 40 9.93 -2.20 0.27
N VAL A 41 11.01 -1.51 0.61
CA VAL A 41 12.35 -1.77 0.01
C VAL A 41 12.82 -3.18 0.34
N SER A 42 12.67 -3.66 1.57
CA SER A 42 13.01 -5.02 1.96
C SER A 42 12.21 -6.06 1.18
N THR A 43 10.91 -5.80 0.98
CA THR A 43 10.01 -6.64 0.18
C THR A 43 10.50 -6.74 -1.27
N LEU A 44 10.86 -5.61 -1.89
CA LEU A 44 11.34 -5.57 -3.27
C LEU A 44 12.72 -6.22 -3.43
N LEU A 45 13.63 -6.06 -2.45
CA LEU A 45 14.93 -6.75 -2.46
C LEU A 45 14.75 -8.26 -2.49
N MET A 46 13.94 -8.79 -1.60
CA MET A 46 13.68 -10.23 -1.54
C MET A 46 12.92 -10.73 -2.78
N ALA A 47 11.98 -9.96 -3.30
CA ALA A 47 11.30 -10.27 -4.55
C ALA A 47 12.27 -10.32 -5.74
N SER A 48 13.26 -9.41 -5.78
CA SER A 48 14.32 -9.39 -6.79
C SER A 48 15.15 -10.67 -6.73
N GLU A 49 15.51 -11.16 -5.54
CA GLU A 49 16.20 -12.44 -5.36
C GLU A 49 15.34 -13.62 -5.83
N ALA A 50 14.02 -13.56 -5.65
CA ALA A 50 13.07 -14.57 -6.12
C ALA A 50 12.79 -14.52 -7.64
N GLY A 51 13.43 -13.62 -8.38
CA GLY A 51 13.33 -13.54 -9.84
C GLY A 51 12.33 -12.51 -10.37
N LEU A 52 11.91 -11.53 -9.57
CA LEU A 52 11.08 -10.41 -10.03
C LEU A 52 11.75 -9.69 -11.20
N ASP A 53 10.97 -9.34 -12.22
CA ASP A 53 11.47 -8.63 -13.41
C ASP A 53 11.32 -7.11 -13.29
N ILE A 54 10.21 -6.63 -12.71
CA ILE A 54 9.87 -5.21 -12.63
C ILE A 54 9.39 -4.89 -11.21
N ALA A 55 9.92 -3.81 -10.62
CA ALA A 55 9.50 -3.29 -9.33
C ALA A 55 8.96 -1.87 -9.49
N ASP A 56 7.74 -1.61 -9.06
CA ASP A 56 7.20 -0.26 -9.00
C ASP A 56 7.73 0.47 -7.78
N CYS A 57 8.39 1.59 -8.03
CA CYS A 57 9.00 2.44 -7.02
C CYS A 57 8.63 3.91 -7.21
N ALA A 58 8.84 4.70 -6.17
CA ALA A 58 8.78 6.15 -6.26
C ALA A 58 10.15 6.77 -5.98
N ILE A 59 10.43 7.94 -6.62
CA ILE A 59 11.65 8.70 -6.32
C ILE A 59 11.70 9.06 -4.83
N GLY A 60 12.88 9.05 -4.21
CA GLY A 60 13.07 9.10 -2.76
C GLY A 60 12.23 10.15 -2.04
N SER A 61 12.18 11.38 -2.53
CA SER A 61 11.39 12.47 -1.91
C SER A 61 9.87 12.31 -2.02
N MET A 62 9.38 11.40 -2.88
CA MET A 62 7.94 11.14 -3.11
C MET A 62 7.55 9.72 -2.70
N SER A 63 8.46 8.97 -2.09
CA SER A 63 8.29 7.56 -1.70
C SER A 63 7.73 7.39 -0.28
N SER A 64 7.49 6.14 0.07
CA SER A 64 7.08 5.68 1.41
C SER A 64 5.65 6.04 1.83
N MET A 65 5.24 5.63 3.01
CA MET A 65 3.88 5.79 3.55
C MET A 65 2.82 5.20 2.60
N THR A 66 1.88 6.04 2.13
CA THR A 66 0.85 5.62 1.17
C THR A 66 1.34 5.58 -0.28
N SER A 67 2.61 5.94 -0.53
CA SER A 67 3.29 5.83 -1.82
C SER A 67 4.02 4.49 -1.97
N ASN A 68 4.72 4.33 -3.10
CA ASN A 68 5.55 3.16 -3.37
C ASN A 68 6.87 3.19 -2.59
N PRO A 69 7.60 2.06 -2.53
CA PRO A 69 8.92 2.00 -1.92
C PRO A 69 9.92 2.95 -2.58
N CYS A 70 10.95 3.33 -1.83
CA CYS A 70 11.98 4.26 -2.26
C CYS A 70 12.88 3.66 -3.35
N MET A 71 12.82 4.20 -4.57
CA MET A 71 13.66 3.80 -5.69
C MET A 71 15.14 4.01 -5.41
N ASN A 72 15.51 5.18 -4.86
CA ASN A 72 16.91 5.49 -4.55
C ASN A 72 17.54 4.43 -3.62
N SER A 73 16.79 4.01 -2.59
CA SER A 73 17.25 2.99 -1.63
C SER A 73 17.35 1.61 -2.27
N LEU A 74 16.38 1.24 -3.11
CA LEU A 74 16.40 -0.06 -3.80
C LEU A 74 17.57 -0.16 -4.77
N VAL A 75 17.78 0.88 -5.59
CA VAL A 75 18.86 0.93 -6.58
C VAL A 75 20.22 0.82 -5.90
N GLU A 76 20.45 1.59 -4.81
CA GLU A 76 21.70 1.52 -4.07
C GLU A 76 21.93 0.17 -3.40
N ALA A 77 20.87 -0.46 -2.89
CA ALA A 77 20.95 -1.78 -2.26
C ALA A 77 21.23 -2.91 -3.26
N LEU A 78 20.80 -2.78 -4.52
CA LEU A 78 21.05 -3.76 -5.59
C LEU A 78 22.38 -3.52 -6.32
N LYS A 79 23.02 -2.39 -6.11
CA LYS A 79 24.25 -1.99 -6.81
C LYS A 79 25.37 -3.01 -6.60
N GLY A 80 25.99 -3.45 -7.71
CA GLY A 80 27.06 -4.44 -7.70
C GLY A 80 26.61 -5.87 -7.42
N THR A 81 25.31 -6.14 -7.36
CA THR A 81 24.74 -7.49 -7.28
C THR A 81 24.39 -7.98 -8.70
N GLU A 82 24.00 -9.26 -8.82
CA GLU A 82 23.46 -9.82 -10.08
C GLU A 82 22.15 -9.14 -10.52
N ARG A 83 21.51 -8.41 -9.62
CA ARG A 83 20.26 -7.67 -9.85
C ARG A 83 20.47 -6.17 -9.98
N ASP A 84 21.72 -5.73 -10.20
CA ASP A 84 22.04 -4.32 -10.43
C ASP A 84 21.18 -3.75 -11.55
N THR A 85 20.51 -2.65 -11.28
CA THR A 85 19.58 -2.02 -12.23
C THR A 85 20.31 -1.23 -13.32
N GLY A 86 21.60 -0.92 -13.13
CA GLY A 86 22.35 -0.01 -13.99
C GLY A 86 21.94 1.45 -13.93
N LEU A 87 20.99 1.82 -13.06
CA LEU A 87 20.59 3.21 -12.85
C LEU A 87 21.68 3.98 -12.08
N ASN A 88 21.88 5.24 -12.44
CA ASN A 88 22.86 6.10 -11.80
C ASN A 88 22.30 6.71 -10.49
N PRO A 89 22.86 6.36 -9.30
CA PRO A 89 22.37 6.89 -8.02
C PRO A 89 22.49 8.42 -7.89
N ASP A 90 23.51 9.05 -8.52
CA ASP A 90 23.68 10.49 -8.45
C ASP A 90 22.55 11.21 -9.22
N GLU A 91 22.20 10.73 -10.42
CA GLU A 91 21.08 11.27 -11.19
C GLU A 91 19.73 11.10 -10.45
N LEU A 92 19.53 9.94 -9.81
CA LEU A 92 18.36 9.71 -8.97
C LEU A 92 18.32 10.66 -7.75
N THR A 93 19.48 10.96 -7.20
CA THR A 93 19.59 11.92 -6.09
C THR A 93 19.24 13.34 -6.54
N GLU A 94 19.74 13.78 -7.69
CA GLU A 94 19.39 15.09 -8.27
C GLU A 94 17.88 15.19 -8.55
N LEU A 95 17.31 14.15 -9.13
CA LEU A 95 15.87 14.08 -9.39
C LEU A 95 15.05 14.11 -8.08
N SER A 96 15.49 13.38 -7.06
CA SER A 96 14.87 13.40 -5.74
C SER A 96 14.94 14.80 -5.11
N GLN A 97 16.06 15.51 -5.21
CA GLN A 97 16.20 16.88 -4.72
C GLN A 97 15.27 17.85 -5.47
N TYR A 98 15.08 17.66 -6.78
CA TYR A 98 14.11 18.46 -7.54
C TYR A 98 12.69 18.27 -6.98
N TYR A 99 12.24 17.03 -6.85
CA TYR A 99 10.90 16.74 -6.31
C TYR A 99 10.75 17.16 -4.84
N ALA A 100 11.80 17.09 -4.02
CA ALA A 100 11.77 17.58 -2.64
C ALA A 100 11.44 19.09 -2.57
N ARG A 101 11.91 19.88 -3.54
CA ARG A 101 11.63 21.33 -3.61
C ARG A 101 10.18 21.62 -4.01
N ILE A 102 9.56 20.78 -4.82
CA ILE A 102 8.17 21.01 -5.27
C ILE A 102 7.13 20.33 -4.38
N ARG A 103 7.50 19.29 -3.63
CA ARG A 103 6.59 18.53 -2.75
C ARG A 103 5.77 19.41 -1.79
N PRO A 104 6.33 20.49 -1.17
CA PRO A 104 5.55 21.36 -0.30
C PRO A 104 4.32 22.00 -0.95
N ILE A 105 4.35 22.20 -2.29
CA ILE A 105 3.21 22.74 -3.05
C ILE A 105 2.01 21.77 -3.00
N TYR A 106 2.29 20.46 -2.94
CA TYR A 106 1.30 19.38 -2.93
C TYR A 106 0.96 18.89 -1.53
N LYS A 107 1.53 19.48 -0.47
CA LYS A 107 1.36 19.03 0.92
C LYS A 107 -0.10 18.89 1.33
N GLN A 108 -1.00 19.74 0.83
CA GLN A 108 -2.43 19.69 1.12
C GLN A 108 -3.13 18.40 0.64
N PHE A 109 -2.50 17.67 -0.30
CA PHE A 109 -3.01 16.41 -0.85
C PHE A 109 -2.39 15.17 -0.21
N GLU A 110 -1.44 15.35 0.73
CA GLU A 110 -0.83 14.23 1.43
C GLU A 110 -1.82 13.56 2.39
N SER A 111 -1.63 12.26 2.59
CA SER A 111 -2.49 11.46 3.49
C SER A 111 -2.38 11.86 4.96
N GLY A 112 -1.34 12.64 5.35
CA GLY A 112 -1.07 12.97 6.75
C GLY A 112 -0.49 11.81 7.56
N MET A 113 -0.04 10.75 6.92
CA MET A 113 0.72 9.68 7.57
C MET A 113 2.18 10.13 7.70
N ASP A 114 2.60 10.46 8.93
CA ASP A 114 3.93 11.02 9.20
C ASP A 114 5.01 9.96 9.41
N ALA A 115 4.61 8.71 9.68
CA ALA A 115 5.51 7.58 9.86
C ALA A 115 4.88 6.26 9.39
N PRO A 116 5.70 5.28 8.99
CA PRO A 116 5.20 3.94 8.73
C PRO A 116 4.54 3.35 9.97
N ASN A 117 3.48 2.57 9.77
CA ASN A 117 2.82 1.85 10.85
C ASN A 117 2.30 0.49 10.38
N THR A 118 1.84 -0.32 11.32
CA THR A 118 1.36 -1.68 11.04
C THR A 118 -0.17 -1.80 10.99
N GLU A 119 -0.86 -0.67 10.89
CA GLU A 119 -2.33 -0.62 10.89
C GLU A 119 -2.97 -1.38 9.72
N ILE A 120 -2.25 -1.50 8.59
CA ILE A 120 -2.71 -2.32 7.47
C ILE A 120 -3.00 -3.76 7.89
N TYR A 121 -2.24 -4.32 8.84
CA TYR A 121 -2.48 -5.67 9.35
C TYR A 121 -3.68 -5.75 10.29
N LYS A 122 -4.05 -4.63 10.92
CA LYS A 122 -5.19 -4.54 11.83
C LYS A 122 -6.49 -4.25 11.09
N TYR A 123 -6.49 -3.23 10.24
CA TYR A 123 -7.69 -2.71 9.57
C TYR A 123 -7.83 -3.15 8.12
N GLU A 124 -6.77 -3.69 7.54
CA GLU A 124 -6.72 -4.23 6.18
C GLU A 124 -7.03 -3.19 5.07
N ILE A 125 -6.70 -1.92 5.31
CA ILE A 125 -6.92 -0.83 4.35
C ILE A 125 -5.67 -0.70 3.46
N PRO A 126 -5.76 -0.94 2.13
CA PRO A 126 -4.63 -0.70 1.22
C PRO A 126 -4.20 0.77 1.22
N GLY A 127 -2.91 1.05 0.99
CA GLY A 127 -2.33 2.40 1.09
C GLY A 127 -3.05 3.45 0.23
N GLY A 128 -3.38 3.12 -1.02
CA GLY A 128 -4.15 4.02 -1.89
C GLY A 128 -5.57 4.28 -1.38
N GLN A 129 -6.24 3.24 -0.84
CA GLN A 129 -7.56 3.39 -0.24
C GLN A 129 -7.51 4.15 1.09
N TYR A 130 -6.44 4.03 1.86
CA TYR A 130 -6.24 4.81 3.09
C TYR A 130 -6.31 6.32 2.79
N SER A 131 -5.57 6.79 1.78
CA SER A 131 -5.57 8.20 1.37
C SER A 131 -6.96 8.66 0.91
N ASN A 132 -7.64 7.85 0.10
CA ASN A 132 -8.98 8.16 -0.39
C ASN A 132 -10.02 8.21 0.73
N LEU A 133 -10.02 7.22 1.62
CA LEU A 133 -10.94 7.15 2.76
C LEU A 133 -10.74 8.34 3.69
N LEU A 134 -9.49 8.68 4.00
CA LEU A 134 -9.18 9.82 4.85
C LEU A 134 -9.66 11.15 4.22
N ALA A 135 -9.46 11.33 2.91
CA ALA A 135 -9.96 12.51 2.20
C ALA A 135 -11.49 12.63 2.30
N GLN A 136 -12.22 11.54 2.04
CA GLN A 136 -13.68 11.49 2.16
C GLN A 136 -14.16 11.81 3.59
N VAL A 137 -13.48 11.26 4.60
CA VAL A 137 -13.81 11.48 6.02
C VAL A 137 -13.57 12.94 6.41
N LYS A 138 -12.48 13.57 5.93
CA LYS A 138 -12.20 15.00 6.11
C LYS A 138 -13.26 15.89 5.45
N GLU A 139 -13.67 15.58 4.22
CA GLU A 139 -14.72 16.29 3.50
C GLU A 139 -16.08 16.22 4.21
N MET A 140 -16.34 15.13 4.93
CA MET A 140 -17.54 14.96 5.76
C MET A 140 -17.47 15.71 7.10
N GLY A 141 -16.33 16.29 7.46
CA GLY A 141 -16.11 16.90 8.78
C GLY A 141 -15.94 15.90 9.92
N ALA A 142 -15.68 14.63 9.64
CA ALA A 142 -15.56 13.53 10.59
C ALA A 142 -14.08 13.06 10.78
N ALA A 143 -13.12 13.96 10.63
CA ALA A 143 -11.70 13.63 10.69
C ALA A 143 -11.29 13.02 12.04
N GLU A 144 -11.95 13.41 13.14
CA GLU A 144 -11.70 12.90 14.49
C GLU A 144 -12.20 11.46 14.66
N ASP A 145 -13.18 11.03 13.86
CA ASP A 145 -13.78 9.69 13.92
C ASP A 145 -13.06 8.68 13.00
N PHE A 146 -11.92 9.06 12.41
CA PHE A 146 -11.23 8.22 11.44
C PHE A 146 -10.80 6.86 12.00
N GLU A 147 -10.43 6.78 13.30
CA GLU A 147 -10.10 5.52 13.95
C GLU A 147 -11.29 4.55 14.00
N GLU A 148 -12.49 5.07 14.30
CA GLU A 148 -13.71 4.28 14.27
C GLU A 148 -14.02 3.80 12.85
N ILE A 149 -13.92 4.69 11.86
CA ILE A 149 -14.17 4.36 10.45
C ILE A 149 -13.19 3.31 9.92
N LYS A 150 -11.93 3.31 10.37
CA LYS A 150 -10.97 2.23 10.06
C LYS A 150 -11.44 0.87 10.61
N GLY A 151 -12.00 0.85 11.81
CA GLY A 151 -12.63 -0.34 12.39
C GLY A 151 -13.80 -0.84 11.54
N LEU A 152 -14.71 0.07 11.18
CA LEU A 152 -15.85 -0.23 10.31
C LEU A 152 -15.45 -0.69 8.90
N TYR A 153 -14.32 -0.23 8.36
CA TYR A 153 -13.79 -0.72 7.09
C TYR A 153 -13.49 -2.23 7.15
N LYS A 154 -12.85 -2.68 8.22
CA LYS A 154 -12.60 -4.09 8.45
C LYS A 154 -13.89 -4.88 8.57
N ASP A 155 -14.86 -4.38 9.36
CA ASP A 155 -16.16 -5.02 9.55
C ASP A 155 -16.93 -5.08 8.23
N ALA A 156 -16.95 -4.00 7.45
CA ALA A 156 -17.53 -3.95 6.12
C ALA A 156 -16.93 -5.00 5.19
N ASN A 157 -15.59 -5.17 5.19
CA ASN A 157 -14.93 -6.20 4.41
C ASN A 157 -15.36 -7.63 4.83
N GLN A 158 -15.49 -7.86 6.12
CA GLN A 158 -15.96 -9.15 6.64
C GLN A 158 -17.41 -9.44 6.26
N LEU A 159 -18.29 -8.44 6.33
CA LEU A 159 -19.69 -8.54 5.91
C LEU A 159 -19.83 -8.85 4.41
N LEU A 160 -18.92 -8.31 3.59
CA LEU A 160 -18.84 -8.59 2.15
C LEU A 160 -18.13 -9.92 1.80
N GLY A 161 -17.76 -10.72 2.81
CA GLY A 161 -17.14 -12.03 2.60
C GLY A 161 -15.62 -12.00 2.41
N ASN A 162 -14.94 -10.99 2.94
CA ASN A 162 -13.49 -10.78 2.83
C ASN A 162 -13.03 -10.73 1.37
N ILE A 163 -13.62 -9.85 0.59
CA ILE A 163 -13.29 -9.69 -0.83
C ILE A 163 -11.86 -9.20 -1.01
N VAL A 164 -11.27 -9.54 -2.16
CA VAL A 164 -9.96 -9.04 -2.55
C VAL A 164 -10.04 -7.53 -2.77
N LYS A 165 -9.22 -6.79 -2.04
CA LYS A 165 -9.22 -5.32 -2.04
C LYS A 165 -8.27 -4.76 -3.10
N VAL A 166 -8.79 -4.65 -4.31
CA VAL A 166 -8.16 -3.94 -5.44
C VAL A 166 -9.17 -2.93 -5.99
N THR A 167 -8.74 -1.97 -6.80
CA THR A 167 -9.68 -1.05 -7.45
C THR A 167 -10.58 -1.80 -8.45
N PRO A 168 -11.91 -1.71 -8.38
CA PRO A 168 -12.72 -0.80 -7.55
C PRO A 168 -13.21 -1.37 -6.20
N SER A 169 -12.96 -2.64 -5.88
CA SER A 169 -13.56 -3.33 -4.72
C SER A 169 -13.14 -2.69 -3.39
N SER A 170 -11.90 -2.22 -3.26
CA SER A 170 -11.43 -1.50 -2.06
C SER A 170 -12.23 -0.22 -1.81
N LYS A 171 -12.67 0.47 -2.89
CA LYS A 171 -13.53 1.65 -2.76
C LYS A 171 -14.92 1.26 -2.28
N VAL A 172 -15.50 0.18 -2.79
CA VAL A 172 -16.82 -0.32 -2.35
C VAL A 172 -16.81 -0.62 -0.85
N VAL A 173 -15.75 -1.27 -0.34
CA VAL A 173 -15.61 -1.50 1.11
C VAL A 173 -15.54 -0.19 1.88
N GLY A 174 -14.80 0.82 1.36
CA GLY A 174 -14.70 2.14 1.98
C GLY A 174 -16.04 2.89 2.01
N ASP A 175 -16.75 2.91 0.89
CA ASP A 175 -18.07 3.55 0.80
C ASP A 175 -19.07 2.87 1.75
N PHE A 176 -19.00 1.55 1.89
CA PHE A 176 -19.84 0.80 2.82
C PHE A 176 -19.49 1.09 4.29
N ALA A 177 -18.20 1.20 4.63
CA ALA A 177 -17.77 1.61 5.97
C ALA A 177 -18.30 3.02 6.33
N ILE A 178 -18.22 3.98 5.39
CA ILE A 178 -18.78 5.32 5.56
C ILE A 178 -20.31 5.28 5.72
N PHE A 179 -20.99 4.44 4.95
CA PHE A 179 -22.43 4.23 5.10
C PHE A 179 -22.78 3.71 6.51
N MET A 180 -22.04 2.70 6.99
CA MET A 180 -22.23 2.18 8.34
C MET A 180 -22.04 3.26 9.39
N PHE A 181 -20.96 4.04 9.30
CA PHE A 181 -20.68 5.14 10.20
C PHE A 181 -21.81 6.17 10.25
N LYS A 182 -22.23 6.66 9.08
CA LYS A 182 -23.31 7.67 8.97
C LYS A 182 -24.66 7.24 9.55
N ASN A 183 -24.92 5.96 9.56
CA ASN A 183 -26.20 5.39 10.02
C ASN A 183 -26.11 4.72 11.39
N GLY A 184 -24.96 4.82 12.10
CA GLY A 184 -24.77 4.18 13.39
C GLY A 184 -24.85 2.66 13.33
N LEU A 185 -24.48 2.08 12.19
CA LEU A 185 -24.51 0.65 11.96
C LEU A 185 -23.23 -0.03 12.38
N THR A 186 -23.35 -1.18 12.99
CA THR A 186 -22.26 -2.08 13.36
C THR A 186 -22.44 -3.41 12.68
N LYS A 187 -21.45 -4.28 12.78
CA LYS A 187 -21.54 -5.65 12.29
C LYS A 187 -22.68 -6.44 12.95
N GLU A 188 -23.02 -6.11 14.19
CA GLU A 188 -24.05 -6.78 14.98
C GLU A 188 -25.46 -6.34 14.60
N ASN A 189 -25.67 -5.04 14.31
CA ASN A 189 -27.02 -4.49 14.12
C ASN A 189 -27.43 -4.33 12.65
N ILE A 190 -26.50 -4.40 11.71
CA ILE A 190 -26.76 -4.14 10.27
C ILE A 190 -27.79 -5.10 9.64
N LEU A 191 -27.93 -6.31 10.17
CA LEU A 191 -28.91 -7.29 9.68
C LEU A 191 -30.31 -7.10 10.30
N GLU A 192 -30.47 -6.15 11.22
CA GLU A 192 -31.74 -5.81 11.86
C GLU A 192 -32.45 -4.61 11.19
N VAL A 193 -31.78 -3.99 10.21
CA VAL A 193 -32.24 -2.86 9.42
C VAL A 193 -32.67 -3.35 8.03
#